data_a47e1c71cea649c669771959226a0d40
#
_entry.id   a47e1c71cea649c669771959226a0d40
#
_cell.length_a   1.000
_cell.length_b   1.000
_cell.length_c   1.000
_cell.angle_alpha   90.00
_cell.angle_beta   90.00
_cell.angle_gamma   90.00
#
_symmetry.space_group_name_H-M   'P 1'
#
loop_
_entity.id
_entity.type
_entity.pdbx_description
1 polymer ?
#
loop_
_entity_poly.entity_id
_entity_poly.type
_entity_poly.pdbx_seq_one_letter_code
_entity_poly.pdbx_strand_id
1 'polypeptide(L)'
;MIFTPYKDELTIINRIQKVRNTDYVLLRLTSTMIGKNNLDANEYFREMLLNHNIVNYEMLENGGSNGIDFSSILILPNSVQSVKLKFYRVNNARGDRRFSIETIKRKSQNGILNEGDLLYISVYMDEYDQPKIFIINLTHNSPSEEDICTAVGTCLLY
;
A
#
# COMPACT_ATOMS: atom_id res chain seq x y z
N MET A 1 -4.10 -14.92 5.10
CA MET A 1 -5.50 -14.93 4.67
C MET A 1 -5.58 -14.64 3.19
N ILE A 2 -6.26 -15.50 2.44
CA ILE A 2 -6.43 -15.30 1.01
C ILE A 2 -7.71 -14.50 0.80
N PHE A 3 -7.59 -13.34 0.19
CA PHE A 3 -8.74 -12.52 -0.14
C PHE A 3 -9.20 -12.83 -1.55
N THR A 4 -10.52 -12.90 -1.73
CA THR A 4 -11.11 -12.96 -3.07
C THR A 4 -11.57 -11.54 -3.42
N PRO A 5 -10.93 -10.88 -4.39
CA PRO A 5 -11.40 -9.57 -4.83
C PRO A 5 -12.81 -9.64 -5.41
N TYR A 6 -13.56 -8.58 -5.26
CA TYR A 6 -14.83 -8.46 -5.96
C TYR A 6 -14.57 -8.30 -7.47
N LYS A 7 -15.59 -8.56 -8.27
CA LYS A 7 -15.46 -8.55 -9.75
C LYS A 7 -14.88 -7.22 -10.27
N ASP A 8 -15.35 -6.11 -9.77
CA ASP A 8 -14.90 -4.78 -10.21
C ASP A 8 -13.46 -4.52 -9.78
N GLU A 9 -13.11 -4.93 -8.56
CA GLU A 9 -11.74 -4.84 -8.04
C GLU A 9 -10.78 -5.68 -8.87
N LEU A 10 -11.18 -6.92 -9.19
CA LEU A 10 -10.37 -7.82 -10.00
C LEU A 10 -10.12 -7.25 -11.40
N THR A 11 -11.10 -6.60 -11.98
CA THR A 11 -10.95 -5.94 -13.28
C THR A 11 -9.84 -4.88 -13.24
N ILE A 12 -9.83 -4.06 -12.20
CA ILE A 12 -8.80 -3.03 -12.03
C ILE A 12 -7.41 -3.65 -11.81
N ILE A 13 -7.34 -4.67 -10.96
CA ILE A 13 -6.08 -5.40 -10.70
C ILE A 13 -5.52 -5.96 -12.01
N ASN A 14 -6.35 -6.61 -12.81
CA ASN A 14 -5.93 -7.21 -14.08
C ASN A 14 -5.40 -6.14 -15.04
N ARG A 15 -6.03 -4.98 -15.11
CA ARG A 15 -5.56 -3.87 -15.93
C ARG A 15 -4.20 -3.37 -15.50
N ILE A 16 -4.01 -3.19 -14.20
CA ILE A 16 -2.72 -2.76 -13.65
C ILE A 16 -1.65 -3.78 -13.98
N GLN A 17 -1.92 -5.06 -13.73
CA GLN A 17 -0.96 -6.15 -13.95
C GLN A 17 -0.61 -6.35 -15.43
N LYS A 18 -1.53 -6.07 -16.32
CA LYS A 18 -1.28 -6.17 -17.76
C LYS A 18 -0.19 -5.21 -18.22
N VAL A 19 -0.07 -4.09 -17.54
CA VAL A 19 0.86 -3.01 -17.92
C VAL A 19 2.06 -2.95 -17.00
N ARG A 20 1.89 -3.34 -15.75
CA ARG A 20 2.94 -3.36 -14.73
C ARG A 20 2.95 -4.72 -14.08
N ASN A 21 3.63 -5.66 -14.69
CA ASN A 21 3.76 -7.01 -14.14
C ASN A 21 4.75 -7.01 -12.97
N THR A 22 4.39 -6.31 -11.90
CA THR A 22 5.20 -6.19 -10.68
C THR A 22 4.47 -6.80 -9.50
N ASP A 23 5.22 -7.12 -8.45
CA ASP A 23 4.66 -7.63 -7.22
C ASP A 23 3.69 -6.64 -6.60
N TYR A 24 2.65 -7.19 -6.00
CA TYR A 24 1.68 -6.38 -5.27
C TYR A 24 1.12 -7.19 -4.11
N VAL A 25 0.57 -6.49 -3.14
CA VAL A 25 -0.20 -7.11 -2.05
C VAL A 25 -1.56 -6.45 -1.97
N LEU A 26 -2.54 -7.25 -1.57
CA LEU A 26 -3.91 -6.81 -1.36
C LEU A 26 -4.23 -6.88 0.12
N LEU A 27 -4.78 -5.81 0.66
CA LEU A 27 -5.21 -5.76 2.05
C LEU A 27 -6.66 -5.30 2.10
N ARG A 28 -7.53 -6.19 2.59
CA ARG A 28 -8.94 -5.85 2.83
C ARG A 28 -9.06 -5.21 4.20
N LEU A 29 -9.55 -3.98 4.26
CA LEU A 29 -9.65 -3.25 5.52
C LEU A 29 -10.74 -3.84 6.41
N THR A 30 -10.38 -4.10 7.65
CA THR A 30 -11.33 -4.52 8.69
C THR A 30 -11.69 -3.33 9.57
N SER A 31 -12.79 -3.43 10.30
CA SER A 31 -13.19 -2.39 11.27
C SER A 31 -12.11 -2.18 12.33
N THR A 32 -11.43 -3.23 12.73
CA THR A 32 -10.33 -3.16 13.70
C THR A 32 -9.14 -2.37 13.15
N MET A 33 -8.75 -2.62 11.91
CA MET A 33 -7.67 -1.86 11.26
C MET A 33 -7.99 -0.37 11.20
N ILE A 34 -9.20 -0.04 10.81
CA ILE A 34 -9.65 1.36 10.70
C ILE A 34 -9.69 2.00 12.07
N GLY A 35 -10.27 1.34 13.06
CA GLY A 35 -10.41 1.86 14.41
C GLY A 35 -9.09 2.08 15.12
N LYS A 36 -8.10 1.25 14.85
CA LYS A 36 -6.76 1.33 15.45
C LYS A 36 -5.74 2.03 14.57
N ASN A 37 -6.12 2.50 13.39
CA ASN A 37 -5.24 3.15 12.41
C ASN A 37 -4.05 2.28 11.97
N ASN A 38 -4.27 0.96 11.83
CA ASN A 38 -3.20 0.02 11.52
C ASN A 38 -3.55 -0.89 10.34
N LEU A 39 -2.55 -1.19 9.52
CA LEU A 39 -2.57 -2.31 8.58
C LEU A 39 -1.71 -3.44 9.15
N ASP A 40 -2.15 -4.65 8.97
CA ASP A 40 -1.33 -5.81 9.29
C ASP A 40 -0.18 -5.91 8.29
N ALA A 41 1.05 -5.90 8.80
CA ALA A 41 2.24 -6.11 8.00
C ALA A 41 2.44 -7.61 7.82
N ASN A 42 1.60 -8.24 7.00
CA ASN A 42 1.63 -9.67 6.79
C ASN A 42 2.92 -10.11 6.08
N GLU A 43 3.13 -11.42 6.01
CA GLU A 43 4.32 -12.01 5.41
C GLU A 43 4.53 -11.55 3.97
N TYR A 44 3.47 -11.51 3.17
CA TYR A 44 3.55 -11.11 1.76
C TYR A 44 3.98 -9.66 1.60
N PHE A 45 3.47 -8.78 2.44
CA PHE A 45 3.86 -7.37 2.43
C PHE A 45 5.34 -7.22 2.79
N ARG A 46 5.78 -7.90 3.84
CA ARG A 46 7.19 -7.86 4.25
C ARG A 46 8.12 -8.44 3.18
N GLU A 47 7.74 -9.54 2.55
CA GLU A 47 8.52 -10.13 1.46
C GLU A 47 8.65 -9.20 0.27
N MET A 48 7.58 -8.51 -0.11
CA MET A 48 7.61 -7.53 -1.19
C MET A 48 8.62 -6.41 -0.89
N LEU A 49 8.60 -5.89 0.33
CA LEU A 49 9.53 -4.83 0.73
C LEU A 49 11.00 -5.30 0.70
N LEU A 50 11.25 -6.54 1.10
CA LEU A 50 12.59 -7.14 1.04
C LEU A 50 13.03 -7.39 -0.40
N ASN A 51 12.17 -7.98 -1.21
CA ASN A 51 12.50 -8.37 -2.59
C ASN A 51 12.83 -7.16 -3.47
N HIS A 52 12.25 -6.02 -3.17
CA HIS A 52 12.48 -4.79 -3.92
C HIS A 52 13.46 -3.83 -3.25
N ASN A 53 14.17 -4.30 -2.23
CA ASN A 53 15.21 -3.54 -1.52
C ASN A 53 14.70 -2.24 -0.89
N ILE A 54 13.41 -2.18 -0.54
CA ILE A 54 12.83 -1.04 0.16
C ILE A 54 13.27 -1.05 1.61
N VAL A 55 13.33 -2.23 2.20
CA VAL A 55 13.84 -2.44 3.55
C VAL A 55 14.79 -3.63 3.56
N ASN A 56 15.65 -3.70 4.58
CA ASN A 56 16.45 -4.88 4.83
C ASN A 56 15.80 -5.74 5.92
N TYR A 57 16.31 -6.94 6.10
CA TYR A 57 15.77 -7.90 7.07
C TYR A 57 15.83 -7.36 8.50
N GLU A 58 16.94 -6.72 8.86
CA GLU A 58 17.12 -6.15 10.20
C GLU A 58 16.07 -5.08 10.51
N MET A 59 15.77 -4.23 9.55
CA MET A 59 14.73 -3.20 9.72
C MET A 59 13.37 -3.81 10.02
N LEU A 60 13.02 -4.90 9.34
CA LEU A 60 11.74 -5.59 9.54
C LEU A 60 11.68 -6.34 10.86
N GLU A 61 12.79 -6.94 11.29
CA GLU A 61 12.83 -7.75 12.51
C GLU A 61 13.02 -6.90 13.76
N ASN A 62 13.79 -5.81 13.66
CA ASN A 62 14.18 -5.00 14.81
C ASN A 62 13.55 -3.60 14.80
N GLY A 63 12.45 -3.44 14.08
CA GLY A 63 11.78 -2.14 13.91
C GLY A 63 11.34 -1.44 15.20
N GLY A 64 11.33 -2.14 16.32
CA GLY A 64 11.15 -1.58 17.65
C GLY A 64 9.89 -0.73 17.85
N SER A 65 9.74 -0.18 19.05
CA SER A 65 8.60 0.67 19.41
C SER A 65 8.62 2.04 18.73
N ASN A 66 9.79 2.52 18.33
CA ASN A 66 9.94 3.82 17.67
C ASN A 66 9.57 3.76 16.18
N GLY A 67 9.51 2.57 15.62
CA GLY A 67 9.10 2.36 14.24
C GLY A 67 10.09 2.86 13.20
N ILE A 68 9.78 2.53 11.95
CA ILE A 68 10.53 2.96 10.77
C ILE A 68 9.55 3.65 9.84
N ASP A 69 9.88 4.84 9.38
CA ASP A 69 9.05 5.60 8.46
C ASP A 69 9.38 5.25 7.01
N PHE A 70 8.34 4.99 6.22
CA PHE A 70 8.44 4.78 4.77
C PHE A 70 7.74 5.90 4.03
N SER A 71 8.43 6.48 3.07
CA SER A 71 7.80 7.39 2.12
C SER A 71 7.04 6.58 1.08
N SER A 72 5.78 6.93 0.88
CA SER A 72 4.88 6.25 -0.03
C SER A 72 4.03 7.28 -0.76
N ILE A 73 3.35 6.87 -1.81
CA ILE A 73 2.34 7.72 -2.44
C ILE A 73 0.98 7.03 -2.41
N LEU A 74 -0.05 7.82 -2.22
CA LEU A 74 -1.44 7.41 -2.37
C LEU A 74 -1.94 8.00 -3.68
N ILE A 75 -2.34 7.12 -4.60
CA ILE A 75 -2.83 7.54 -5.90
C ILE A 75 -4.34 7.67 -5.83
N LEU A 76 -4.83 8.88 -6.08
CA LEU A 76 -6.24 9.23 -6.10
C LEU A 76 -6.64 9.67 -7.50
N PRO A 77 -7.95 9.73 -7.83
CA PRO A 77 -8.38 10.32 -9.08
C PRO A 77 -7.84 11.76 -9.24
N ASN A 78 -7.07 11.99 -10.28
CA ASN A 78 -6.48 13.30 -10.63
C ASN A 78 -5.53 13.87 -9.58
N SER A 79 -5.03 13.07 -8.64
CA SER A 79 -4.06 13.57 -7.67
C SER A 79 -3.18 12.46 -7.12
N VAL A 80 -2.00 12.85 -6.67
CA VAL A 80 -1.06 11.97 -5.98
C VAL A 80 -0.69 12.65 -4.68
N GLN A 81 -0.84 11.92 -3.57
CA GLN A 81 -0.56 12.43 -2.23
C GLN A 81 0.63 11.68 -1.64
N SER A 82 1.60 12.42 -1.13
CA SER A 82 2.67 11.82 -0.35
C SER A 82 2.12 11.37 0.99
N VAL A 83 2.38 10.13 1.34
CA VAL A 83 1.98 9.57 2.63
C VAL A 83 3.18 8.91 3.28
N LYS A 84 3.24 8.96 4.59
CA LYS A 84 4.28 8.30 5.36
C LYS A 84 3.65 7.17 6.16
N LEU A 85 4.13 5.97 5.94
CA LEU A 85 3.72 4.80 6.71
C LEU A 85 4.78 4.54 7.77
N LYS A 86 4.34 4.33 9.00
CA LYS A 86 5.24 3.92 10.07
C LYS A 86 5.10 2.42 10.28
N PHE A 87 6.17 1.68 10.03
CA PHE A 87 6.26 0.27 10.38
C PHE A 87 6.69 0.16 11.84
N TYR A 88 6.02 -0.68 12.60
CA TYR A 88 6.38 -0.91 13.99
C TYR A 88 6.00 -2.31 14.44
N ARG A 89 6.65 -2.73 15.51
CA ARG A 89 6.38 -4.01 16.16
C ARG A 89 5.54 -3.75 17.41
N VAL A 90 4.42 -4.43 17.51
CA VAL A 90 3.55 -4.30 18.67
C VAL A 90 4.22 -4.97 19.87
N ASN A 91 4.18 -4.30 21.02
CA ASN A 91 4.71 -4.85 22.27
C ASN A 91 3.70 -5.84 22.87
N ASN A 92 3.65 -7.02 22.29
CA ASN A 92 2.86 -8.15 22.80
C ASN A 92 3.67 -9.44 22.66
N ALA A 93 3.13 -10.54 23.18
CA ALA A 93 3.82 -11.83 23.18
C ALA A 93 4.17 -12.34 21.78
N ARG A 94 3.38 -11.98 20.76
CA ARG A 94 3.60 -12.41 19.37
C ARG A 94 4.52 -11.49 18.61
N GLY A 95 4.69 -10.24 19.06
CA GLY A 95 5.47 -9.26 18.35
C GLY A 95 4.91 -8.94 16.97
N ASP A 96 3.58 -8.78 16.87
CA ASP A 96 2.90 -8.48 15.61
C ASP A 96 3.48 -7.24 14.96
N ARG A 97 3.58 -7.25 13.64
CA ARG A 97 4.12 -6.14 12.86
C ARG A 97 3.00 -5.42 12.12
N ARG A 98 3.04 -4.10 12.14
CA ARG A 98 1.95 -3.27 11.61
C ARG A 98 2.47 -2.01 10.95
N PHE A 99 1.64 -1.46 10.06
CA PHE A 99 1.84 -0.15 9.46
C PHE A 99 0.74 0.80 9.93
N SER A 100 1.12 2.00 10.36
CA SER A 100 0.14 3.04 10.68
C SER A 100 -0.49 3.59 9.41
N ILE A 101 -1.81 3.71 9.39
CA ILE A 101 -2.56 4.23 8.24
C ILE A 101 -3.16 5.61 8.49
N GLU A 102 -2.81 6.26 9.57
CA GLU A 102 -3.36 7.56 9.90
C GLU A 102 -3.19 8.58 8.78
N THR A 103 -2.01 8.60 8.15
CA THR A 103 -1.73 9.51 7.04
C THR A 103 -2.57 9.18 5.81
N ILE A 104 -2.78 7.90 5.52
CA ILE A 104 -3.65 7.48 4.43
C ILE A 104 -5.08 7.96 4.67
N LYS A 105 -5.57 7.80 5.89
CA LYS A 105 -6.92 8.25 6.26
C LYS A 105 -7.08 9.75 6.07
N ARG A 106 -6.09 10.55 6.47
CA ARG A 106 -6.15 12.01 6.32
C ARG A 106 -6.07 12.47 4.86
N LYS A 107 -5.28 11.77 4.05
CA LYS A 107 -5.02 12.15 2.65
C LYS A 107 -5.99 11.54 1.65
N SER A 108 -6.71 10.49 2.02
CA SER A 108 -7.71 9.92 1.15
C SER A 108 -8.84 10.92 0.91
N GLN A 109 -9.45 10.85 -0.26
CA GLN A 109 -10.51 11.76 -0.65
C GLN A 109 -11.64 11.69 0.39
N ASN A 110 -12.02 12.84 0.94
CA ASN A 110 -12.99 12.98 2.03
C ASN A 110 -12.53 12.36 3.36
N GLY A 111 -11.26 11.98 3.49
CA GLY A 111 -10.72 11.40 4.70
C GLY A 111 -11.32 10.06 5.08
N ILE A 112 -11.94 9.33 4.14
CA ILE A 112 -12.72 8.15 4.43
C ILE A 112 -12.02 6.89 3.93
N LEU A 113 -11.80 5.95 4.86
CA LEU A 113 -11.55 4.55 4.57
C LEU A 113 -12.67 3.76 5.23
N ASN A 114 -13.28 2.85 4.51
CA ASN A 114 -14.39 2.07 5.00
C ASN A 114 -14.00 0.62 5.24
N GLU A 115 -14.68 -0.02 6.19
CA GLU A 115 -14.57 -1.46 6.35
C GLU A 115 -14.92 -2.14 5.01
N GLY A 116 -14.10 -3.10 4.63
CA GLY A 116 -14.28 -3.81 3.36
C GLY A 116 -13.56 -3.20 2.18
N ASP A 117 -12.98 -2.01 2.31
CA ASP A 117 -12.17 -1.43 1.25
C ASP A 117 -10.95 -2.29 0.98
N LEU A 118 -10.59 -2.43 -0.29
CA LEU A 118 -9.42 -3.19 -0.71
C LEU A 118 -8.31 -2.25 -1.13
N LEU A 119 -7.20 -2.31 -0.41
CA LEU A 119 -5.99 -1.58 -0.78
C LEU A 119 -5.10 -2.44 -1.65
N TYR A 120 -4.67 -1.87 -2.77
CA TYR A 120 -3.65 -2.43 -3.65
C TYR A 120 -2.35 -1.69 -3.37
N ILE A 121 -1.32 -2.43 -2.98
CA ILE A 121 -0.03 -1.86 -2.62
C ILE A 121 1.04 -2.52 -3.50
N SER A 122 1.81 -1.72 -4.20
CA SER A 122 2.85 -2.21 -5.08
C SER A 122 4.08 -1.31 -5.03
N VAL A 123 5.03 -1.58 -5.90
CA VAL A 123 6.31 -0.87 -5.93
C VAL A 123 6.48 -0.13 -7.25
N TYR A 124 7.21 0.96 -7.22
CA TYR A 124 7.59 1.69 -8.41
C TYR A 124 8.99 2.31 -8.19
N MET A 125 9.64 2.66 -9.28
CA MET A 125 10.91 3.38 -9.21
C MET A 125 10.63 4.86 -9.37
N ASP A 126 11.16 5.67 -8.45
CA ASP A 126 11.02 7.12 -8.55
C ASP A 126 12.00 7.69 -9.59
N GLU A 127 12.00 9.01 -9.72
CA GLU A 127 12.86 9.71 -10.69
C GLU A 127 14.36 9.55 -10.41
N TYR A 128 14.74 9.13 -9.21
CA TYR A 128 16.12 8.87 -8.80
C TYR A 128 16.46 7.39 -8.80
N ASP A 129 15.66 6.55 -9.46
CA ASP A 129 15.79 5.09 -9.48
C ASP A 129 15.77 4.45 -8.09
N GLN A 130 15.05 5.07 -7.15
CA GLN A 130 14.85 4.51 -5.81
C GLN A 130 13.52 3.77 -5.75
N PRO A 131 13.49 2.57 -5.18
CA PRO A 131 12.23 1.83 -5.03
C PRO A 131 11.35 2.48 -3.96
N LYS A 132 10.10 2.66 -4.31
CA LYS A 132 9.06 3.24 -3.44
C LYS A 132 7.80 2.41 -3.55
N ILE A 133 6.90 2.58 -2.60
CA ILE A 133 5.59 1.94 -2.67
C ILE A 133 4.51 2.95 -3.05
N PHE A 134 3.49 2.44 -3.72
CA PHE A 134 2.28 3.21 -3.96
C PHE A 134 1.06 2.42 -3.49
N ILE A 135 0.01 3.14 -3.16
CA ILE A 135 -1.21 2.59 -2.58
C ILE A 135 -2.40 3.11 -3.36
N ILE A 136 -3.33 2.20 -3.68
CA ILE A 136 -4.57 2.51 -4.35
C ILE A 136 -5.71 1.90 -3.54
N ASN A 137 -6.77 2.64 -3.28
CA ASN A 137 -8.01 2.07 -2.78
C ASN A 137 -8.84 1.64 -3.99
N LEU A 138 -8.95 0.34 -4.23
CA LEU A 138 -9.68 -0.20 -5.39
C LEU A 138 -11.19 -0.11 -5.25
N THR A 139 -11.70 0.04 -4.03
CA THR A 139 -13.13 0.04 -3.74
C THR A 139 -13.72 1.45 -3.82
N HIS A 140 -13.04 2.41 -3.21
CA HIS A 140 -13.47 3.81 -3.18
C HIS A 140 -12.38 4.71 -3.72
N ASN A 141 -12.76 5.72 -4.48
CA ASN A 141 -11.83 6.69 -5.05
C ASN A 141 -10.74 6.04 -5.91
N SER A 142 -11.12 5.01 -6.68
CA SER A 142 -10.18 4.31 -7.55
C SER A 142 -9.72 5.23 -8.69
N PRO A 143 -8.41 5.41 -8.87
CA PRO A 143 -7.89 6.23 -9.96
C PRO A 143 -8.04 5.52 -11.30
N SER A 144 -7.97 6.27 -12.40
CA SER A 144 -7.93 5.72 -13.73
C SER A 144 -6.56 5.11 -14.03
N GLU A 145 -6.48 4.32 -15.10
CA GLU A 145 -5.19 3.79 -15.57
C GLU A 145 -4.20 4.91 -15.87
N GLU A 146 -4.71 6.01 -16.45
CA GLU A 146 -3.90 7.18 -16.76
C GLU A 146 -3.35 7.85 -15.50
N ASP A 147 -4.18 7.97 -14.45
CA ASP A 147 -3.74 8.50 -13.16
C ASP A 147 -2.60 7.66 -12.58
N ILE A 148 -2.74 6.34 -12.62
CA ILE A 148 -1.72 5.41 -12.12
C ILE A 148 -0.44 5.56 -12.93
N CYS A 149 -0.55 5.55 -14.25
CA CYS A 149 0.56 5.67 -15.17
C CYS A 149 1.36 6.96 -14.94
N THR A 150 0.67 8.06 -14.83
CA THR A 150 1.29 9.37 -14.56
C THR A 150 2.02 9.38 -13.23
N ALA A 151 1.41 8.80 -12.20
CA ALA A 151 1.96 8.79 -10.85
C ALA A 151 3.24 7.96 -10.73
N VAL A 152 3.29 6.82 -11.41
CA VAL A 152 4.43 5.88 -11.28
C VAL A 152 5.41 5.96 -12.46
N GLY A 153 5.21 6.89 -13.37
CA GLY A 153 6.14 7.12 -14.48
C GLY A 153 6.12 6.04 -15.56
N THR A 154 5.09 5.21 -15.60
CA THR A 154 4.96 4.15 -16.60
C THR A 154 3.84 4.53 -17.56
N CYS A 155 4.16 4.72 -18.81
CA CYS A 155 3.15 5.03 -19.80
C CYS A 155 2.52 3.75 -20.36
N LEU A 156 1.21 3.67 -20.27
CA LEU A 156 0.42 2.54 -20.75
C LEU A 156 -0.13 2.78 -22.15
N LEU A 157 0.11 3.94 -22.69
CA LEU A 157 -0.48 4.40 -23.94
C LEU A 157 0.40 4.04 -25.11
N TYR A 158 0.24 2.84 -25.58
CA TYR A 158 0.82 2.44 -26.86
C TYR A 158 -0.22 1.74 -27.70
#